data_950cce8a7a46dfe2cad0329f4bde9a73
#
_entry.id   950cce8a7a46dfe2cad0329f4bde9a73
#
_cell.length_a   1.000
_cell.length_b   1.000
_cell.length_c   1.000
_cell.angle_alpha   90.00
_cell.angle_beta   90.00
_cell.angle_gamma   90.00
#
_symmetry.space_group_name_H-M   'P 1'
#
loop_
_entity.id
_entity.type
_entity.pdbx_description
1 polymer ?
#
loop_
_entity_poly.entity_id
_entity_poly.type
_entity_poly.pdbx_seq_one_letter_code
_entity_poly.pdbx_strand_id
1 'polypeptide(L)'
;QQLTQQFAQQSLSARLQKNARLPTMLAGTLPLDGLPAPIEKVFAGTFNSAAISINWRLLEPNPGEFQWDALDRQIEWCQRSGLRVCAGPLVQLDRQHLPDWIYLWEDSYSELQSNALRMVDQVVRRYRGRVQIWHCAARLNLDDDLSLDEQQRLMLAVAILRTIHTSDTSSPLVISFDRPWGEYLTHKQIDLSPLHFADELVRAEIGLKGLGLEINLGFSPGGTPFRDLLEINRQIDRWAALGLPLLISLTIPGNTDSAGSPPGSASDPDQHAIHWQPSLEFQRQTIQQMFPLFLAKTSIHGVIWKQLVDQPD
;
A
#
# COMPACT_ATOMS: atom_id res chain seq x y z
N GLN A 1 12.47 -7.79 -23.00
CA GLN A 1 12.13 -6.45 -22.47
C GLN A 1 11.48 -5.57 -23.54
N GLN A 2 12.09 -5.39 -24.74
CA GLN A 2 11.53 -4.58 -25.84
C GLN A 2 10.13 -5.04 -26.29
N LEU A 3 9.90 -6.35 -26.46
CA LEU A 3 8.59 -6.89 -26.84
C LEU A 3 7.52 -6.60 -25.78
N THR A 4 7.85 -6.69 -24.51
CA THR A 4 6.91 -6.37 -23.41
C THR A 4 6.55 -4.90 -23.41
N GLN A 5 7.52 -4.00 -23.67
CA GLN A 5 7.27 -2.56 -23.80
C GLN A 5 6.38 -2.24 -25.01
N GLN A 6 6.67 -2.83 -26.18
CA GLN A 6 5.85 -2.64 -27.37
C GLN A 6 4.41 -3.12 -27.16
N PHE A 7 4.23 -4.29 -26.55
CA PHE A 7 2.92 -4.80 -26.20
C PHE A 7 2.18 -3.86 -25.25
N ALA A 8 2.86 -3.38 -24.21
CA ALA A 8 2.27 -2.44 -23.24
C ALA A 8 1.83 -1.14 -23.93
N GLN A 9 2.66 -0.56 -24.80
CA GLN A 9 2.35 0.66 -25.55
C GLN A 9 1.17 0.46 -26.51
N GLN A 10 1.13 -0.64 -27.26
CA GLN A 10 0.02 -0.97 -28.17
C GLN A 10 -1.29 -1.17 -27.40
N SER A 11 -1.25 -1.93 -26.30
CA SER A 11 -2.42 -2.18 -25.46
C SER A 11 -2.93 -0.90 -24.81
N LEU A 12 -2.06 -0.04 -24.34
CA LEU A 12 -2.41 1.27 -23.79
C LEU A 12 -3.04 2.17 -24.86
N SER A 13 -2.46 2.22 -26.05
CA SER A 13 -3.00 2.99 -27.17
C SER A 13 -4.39 2.51 -27.56
N ALA A 14 -4.62 1.20 -27.62
CA ALA A 14 -5.93 0.62 -27.90
C ALA A 14 -6.97 0.96 -26.81
N ARG A 15 -6.56 1.01 -25.53
CA ARG A 15 -7.43 1.46 -24.42
C ARG A 15 -7.79 2.94 -24.54
N LEU A 16 -6.84 3.81 -24.87
CA LEU A 16 -7.05 5.25 -25.04
C LEU A 16 -7.91 5.58 -26.27
N GLN A 17 -7.85 4.76 -27.33
CA GLN A 17 -8.76 4.90 -28.48
C GLN A 17 -10.22 4.61 -28.09
N LYS A 18 -10.45 3.66 -27.19
CA LYS A 18 -11.81 3.33 -26.70
C LYS A 18 -12.34 4.33 -25.69
N ASN A 19 -11.46 4.85 -24.82
CA ASN A 19 -11.80 5.75 -23.74
C ASN A 19 -10.78 6.89 -23.68
N ALA A 20 -11.19 8.11 -23.96
CA ALA A 20 -10.31 9.29 -23.92
C ALA A 20 -9.64 9.51 -22.55
N ARG A 21 -10.21 8.94 -21.47
CA ARG A 21 -9.62 8.91 -20.11
C ARG A 21 -9.72 7.51 -19.54
N LEU A 22 -8.61 7.05 -18.97
CA LEU A 22 -8.61 5.78 -18.25
C LEU A 22 -9.29 5.97 -16.87
N PRO A 23 -10.11 5.00 -16.44
CA PRO A 23 -10.72 5.03 -15.11
C PRO A 23 -9.72 4.73 -13.98
N THR A 24 -8.47 4.43 -14.33
CA THR A 24 -7.42 4.07 -13.38
C THR A 24 -7.17 5.19 -12.37
N MET A 25 -7.18 4.84 -11.10
CA MET A 25 -6.79 5.72 -10.01
C MET A 25 -5.28 6.00 -10.12
N LEU A 26 -4.89 7.26 -10.18
CA LEU A 26 -3.50 7.68 -10.03
C LEU A 26 -3.42 8.52 -8.76
N ALA A 27 -2.77 8.02 -7.75
CA ALA A 27 -2.67 8.67 -6.45
C ALA A 27 -1.21 8.92 -6.04
N GLY A 28 -1.00 10.04 -5.36
CA GLY A 28 0.21 10.28 -4.58
C GLY A 28 -0.12 10.18 -3.09
N THR A 29 0.84 9.74 -2.28
CA THR A 29 0.69 9.75 -0.83
C THR A 29 0.93 11.16 -0.28
N LEU A 30 -0.01 11.65 0.52
CA LEU A 30 0.13 12.94 1.18
C LEU A 30 1.04 12.81 2.41
N PRO A 31 2.04 13.71 2.56
CA PRO A 31 2.78 13.86 3.81
C PRO A 31 1.85 14.26 4.96
N LEU A 32 2.19 13.87 6.19
CA LEU A 32 1.38 14.17 7.38
C LEU A 32 1.17 15.67 7.59
N ASP A 33 2.21 16.47 7.35
CA ASP A 33 2.20 17.92 7.51
C ASP A 33 1.59 18.67 6.30
N GLY A 34 1.10 17.92 5.29
CA GLY A 34 0.57 18.47 4.06
C GLY A 34 1.66 18.78 3.03
N LEU A 35 1.26 19.38 1.91
CA LEU A 35 2.16 19.74 0.82
C LEU A 35 2.46 21.24 0.85
N PRO A 36 3.71 21.66 0.51
CA PRO A 36 4.00 23.07 0.23
C PRO A 36 3.12 23.59 -0.92
N ALA A 37 2.65 24.83 -0.83
CA ALA A 37 1.72 25.43 -1.79
C ALA A 37 2.10 25.27 -3.28
N PRO A 38 3.38 25.40 -3.70
CA PRO A 38 3.76 25.14 -5.09
C PRO A 38 3.52 23.68 -5.51
N ILE A 39 3.74 22.74 -4.58
CA ILE A 39 3.60 21.29 -4.83
C ILE A 39 2.12 20.87 -4.84
N GLU A 40 1.28 21.51 -4.03
CA GLU A 40 -0.18 21.27 -4.03
C GLU A 40 -0.80 21.39 -5.43
N LYS A 41 -0.43 22.45 -6.15
CA LYS A 41 -0.90 22.71 -7.51
C LYS A 41 -0.43 21.64 -8.49
N VAL A 42 0.82 21.22 -8.39
CA VAL A 42 1.39 20.16 -9.23
C VAL A 42 0.72 18.83 -8.91
N PHE A 43 0.51 18.54 -7.63
CA PHE A 43 -0.16 17.32 -7.17
C PHE A 43 -1.58 17.23 -7.73
N ALA A 44 -2.39 18.27 -7.53
CA ALA A 44 -3.78 18.29 -8.02
C ALA A 44 -3.88 18.27 -9.57
N GLY A 45 -2.84 18.73 -10.28
CA GLY A 45 -2.76 18.65 -11.74
C GLY A 45 -2.26 17.30 -12.25
N THR A 46 -1.60 16.49 -11.42
CA THR A 46 -0.99 15.22 -11.81
C THR A 46 -1.83 14.02 -11.37
N PHE A 47 -2.38 14.06 -10.16
CA PHE A 47 -3.12 12.96 -9.57
C PHE A 47 -4.62 13.20 -9.60
N ASN A 48 -5.39 12.14 -9.77
CA ASN A 48 -6.86 12.18 -9.66
C ASN A 48 -7.36 11.67 -8.29
N SER A 49 -6.44 11.28 -7.44
CA SER A 49 -6.71 10.73 -6.11
C SER A 49 -5.53 11.04 -5.18
N ALA A 50 -5.77 10.98 -3.89
CA ALA A 50 -4.73 11.05 -2.87
C ALA A 50 -4.78 9.79 -2.00
N ALA A 51 -3.61 9.27 -1.65
CA ALA A 51 -3.47 8.26 -0.61
C ALA A 51 -3.13 8.96 0.70
N ILE A 52 -3.90 8.69 1.75
CA ILE A 52 -3.69 9.24 3.08
C ILE A 52 -3.30 8.10 4.01
N SER A 53 -2.04 8.09 4.45
CA SER A 53 -1.56 7.11 5.42
C SER A 53 -2.15 7.37 6.79
N ILE A 54 -2.65 6.32 7.44
CA ILE A 54 -3.15 6.38 8.81
C ILE A 54 -2.17 5.62 9.69
N ASN A 55 -1.41 6.38 10.47
CA ASN A 55 -0.46 5.84 11.43
C ASN A 55 -1.13 5.76 12.80
N TRP A 56 -1.39 4.54 13.28
CA TRP A 56 -2.08 4.34 14.57
C TRP A 56 -1.32 4.96 15.75
N ARG A 57 0.01 4.86 15.76
CA ARG A 57 0.86 5.46 16.80
C ARG A 57 0.67 6.97 16.92
N LEU A 58 0.56 7.66 15.80
CA LEU A 58 0.36 9.12 15.77
C LEU A 58 -1.10 9.50 16.00
N LEU A 59 -2.01 8.65 15.55
CA LEU A 59 -3.45 8.88 15.69
C LEU A 59 -3.94 8.68 17.11
N GLU A 60 -3.43 7.66 17.82
CA GLU A 60 -3.85 7.30 19.18
C GLU A 60 -2.62 7.08 20.07
N PRO A 61 -1.89 8.15 20.45
CA PRO A 61 -0.68 8.06 21.26
C PRO A 61 -0.93 7.49 22.65
N ASN A 62 -2.12 7.72 23.22
CA ASN A 62 -2.59 7.13 24.46
C ASN A 62 -3.92 6.41 24.22
N PRO A 63 -4.24 5.32 24.94
CA PRO A 63 -5.48 4.58 24.75
C PRO A 63 -6.73 5.46 24.84
N GLY A 64 -7.50 5.52 23.74
CA GLY A 64 -8.73 6.30 23.64
C GLY A 64 -8.56 7.79 23.33
N GLU A 65 -7.33 8.30 23.27
CA GLU A 65 -7.03 9.70 22.98
C GLU A 65 -6.64 9.87 21.51
N PHE A 66 -7.59 10.25 20.67
CA PHE A 66 -7.38 10.39 19.22
C PHE A 66 -6.96 11.80 18.82
N GLN A 67 -5.94 11.89 17.95
CA GLN A 67 -5.42 13.11 17.34
C GLN A 67 -5.92 13.24 15.89
N TRP A 68 -7.08 13.88 15.69
CA TRP A 68 -7.75 13.93 14.40
C TRP A 68 -7.27 15.04 13.46
N ASP A 69 -6.64 16.09 13.99
CA ASP A 69 -6.38 17.35 13.29
C ASP A 69 -5.62 17.18 11.96
N ALA A 70 -4.63 16.31 11.94
CA ALA A 70 -3.83 16.08 10.73
C ALA A 70 -4.66 15.40 9.64
N LEU A 71 -5.40 14.35 9.99
CA LEU A 71 -6.27 13.62 9.06
C LEU A 71 -7.43 14.50 8.58
N ASP A 72 -8.04 15.28 9.46
CA ASP A 72 -9.12 16.21 9.10
C ASP A 72 -8.62 17.22 8.05
N ARG A 73 -7.45 17.85 8.27
CA ARG A 73 -6.85 18.79 7.31
C ARG A 73 -6.57 18.12 5.96
N GLN A 74 -6.01 16.91 5.94
CA GLN A 74 -5.69 16.20 4.69
C GLN A 74 -6.95 15.85 3.91
N ILE A 75 -7.97 15.31 4.57
CA ILE A 75 -9.24 14.93 3.93
C ILE A 75 -9.98 16.17 3.41
N GLU A 76 -10.02 17.26 4.18
CA GLU A 76 -10.61 18.52 3.75
C GLU A 76 -9.88 19.12 2.54
N TRP A 77 -8.55 19.05 2.54
CA TRP A 77 -7.76 19.50 1.39
C TRP A 77 -8.09 18.67 0.13
N CYS A 78 -8.17 17.35 0.25
CA CYS A 78 -8.55 16.50 -0.87
C CYS A 78 -9.94 16.85 -1.42
N GLN A 79 -10.91 17.07 -0.55
CA GLN A 79 -12.27 17.45 -0.95
C GLN A 79 -12.31 18.79 -1.69
N ARG A 80 -11.60 19.80 -1.17
CA ARG A 80 -11.45 21.13 -1.82
C ARG A 80 -10.76 21.04 -3.17
N SER A 81 -9.77 20.13 -3.29
CA SER A 81 -9.00 19.91 -4.53
C SER A 81 -9.71 18.97 -5.52
N GLY A 82 -10.89 18.44 -5.21
CA GLY A 82 -11.63 17.51 -6.07
C GLY A 82 -10.97 16.15 -6.24
N LEU A 83 -10.09 15.75 -5.30
CA LEU A 83 -9.40 14.48 -5.31
C LEU A 83 -10.19 13.39 -4.57
N ARG A 84 -10.19 12.18 -5.12
CA ARG A 84 -10.70 11.00 -4.41
C ARG A 84 -9.70 10.59 -3.33
N VAL A 85 -10.20 10.06 -2.23
CA VAL A 85 -9.38 9.66 -1.08
C VAL A 85 -9.31 8.13 -0.99
N CYS A 86 -8.08 7.60 -0.95
CA CYS A 86 -7.76 6.26 -0.52
C CYS A 86 -7.12 6.37 0.87
N ALA A 87 -7.84 6.00 1.93
CA ALA A 87 -7.37 6.16 3.31
C ALA A 87 -6.86 4.84 3.90
N GLY A 88 -5.69 4.88 4.49
CA GLY A 88 -5.01 3.75 5.11
C GLY A 88 -3.57 3.54 4.59
N PRO A 89 -2.90 2.44 4.99
CA PRO A 89 -3.49 1.31 5.75
C PRO A 89 -4.00 1.74 7.13
N LEU A 90 -5.14 1.15 7.54
CA LEU A 90 -5.67 1.40 8.88
C LEU A 90 -4.86 0.61 9.93
N VAL A 91 -4.43 -0.59 9.57
CA VAL A 91 -3.60 -1.45 10.44
C VAL A 91 -2.35 -1.88 9.69
N GLN A 92 -1.21 -1.65 10.32
CA GLN A 92 0.11 -2.14 9.92
C GLN A 92 0.87 -2.49 11.21
N LEU A 93 1.39 -3.73 11.29
CA LEU A 93 1.90 -4.30 12.54
C LEU A 93 3.42 -4.14 12.69
N ASP A 94 3.93 -2.97 12.38
CA ASP A 94 5.35 -2.65 12.63
C ASP A 94 5.50 -1.53 13.67
N ARG A 95 6.69 -1.45 14.24
CA ARG A 95 7.04 -0.55 15.34
C ARG A 95 6.82 0.94 15.04
N GLN A 96 6.84 1.32 13.77
CA GLN A 96 6.64 2.71 13.38
C GLN A 96 5.16 3.09 13.32
N HIS A 97 4.28 2.11 13.17
CA HIS A 97 2.83 2.33 13.04
C HIS A 97 2.05 1.97 14.30
N LEU A 98 2.59 1.07 15.13
CA LEU A 98 1.94 0.67 16.37
C LEU A 98 2.23 1.65 17.51
N PRO A 99 1.22 2.05 18.30
CA PRO A 99 1.43 2.86 19.49
C PRO A 99 2.18 2.07 20.56
N ASP A 100 3.03 2.76 21.35
CA ASP A 100 3.89 2.10 22.34
C ASP A 100 3.09 1.33 23.39
N TRP A 101 1.90 1.79 23.73
CA TRP A 101 1.05 1.14 24.73
C TRP A 101 0.46 -0.21 24.26
N ILE A 102 0.45 -0.52 22.92
CA ILE A 102 -0.09 -1.79 22.43
C ILE A 102 0.77 -2.99 22.83
N TYR A 103 2.07 -2.76 23.04
CA TYR A 103 3.01 -3.80 23.47
C TYR A 103 2.74 -4.31 24.90
N LEU A 104 1.92 -3.62 25.69
CA LEU A 104 1.42 -4.15 26.95
C LEU A 104 0.52 -5.37 26.76
N TRP A 105 0.04 -5.60 25.54
CA TRP A 105 -0.87 -6.67 25.16
C TRP A 105 -0.24 -7.66 24.18
N GLU A 106 1.10 -7.67 24.04
CA GLU A 106 1.81 -8.53 23.09
C GLU A 106 1.52 -10.03 23.31
N ASP A 107 1.32 -10.46 24.56
CA ASP A 107 0.96 -11.84 24.92
C ASP A 107 -0.54 -12.14 24.80
N SER A 108 -1.38 -11.16 24.44
CA SER A 108 -2.83 -11.32 24.36
C SER A 108 -3.39 -10.91 23.01
N TYR A 109 -3.50 -11.88 22.11
CA TYR A 109 -4.10 -11.67 20.78
C TYR A 109 -5.52 -11.05 20.87
N SER A 110 -6.34 -11.48 21.82
CA SER A 110 -7.72 -10.97 21.96
C SER A 110 -7.76 -9.48 22.30
N GLU A 111 -6.87 -9.01 23.16
CA GLU A 111 -6.79 -7.59 23.53
C GLU A 111 -6.21 -6.75 22.38
N LEU A 112 -5.15 -7.25 21.73
CA LEU A 112 -4.60 -6.62 20.54
C LEU A 112 -5.67 -6.47 19.46
N GLN A 113 -6.38 -7.54 19.13
CA GLN A 113 -7.46 -7.52 18.14
C GLN A 113 -8.56 -6.53 18.55
N SER A 114 -9.02 -6.57 19.78
CA SER A 114 -10.07 -5.68 20.31
C SER A 114 -9.68 -4.20 20.14
N ASN A 115 -8.45 -3.84 20.52
CA ASN A 115 -7.94 -2.47 20.39
C ASN A 115 -7.82 -2.04 18.93
N ALA A 116 -7.29 -2.91 18.06
CA ALA A 116 -7.18 -2.62 16.62
C ALA A 116 -8.57 -2.39 15.99
N LEU A 117 -9.54 -3.24 16.29
CA LEU A 117 -10.90 -3.12 15.75
C LEU A 117 -11.62 -1.89 16.26
N ARG A 118 -11.41 -1.51 17.53
CA ARG A 118 -11.93 -0.27 18.10
C ARG A 118 -11.38 0.96 17.36
N MET A 119 -10.08 1.02 17.14
CA MET A 119 -9.44 2.11 16.39
C MET A 119 -9.98 2.17 14.96
N VAL A 120 -10.03 1.04 14.26
CA VAL A 120 -10.57 0.95 12.89
C VAL A 120 -12.01 1.45 12.82
N ASP A 121 -12.89 1.04 13.73
CA ASP A 121 -14.29 1.48 13.77
C ASP A 121 -14.41 2.99 13.99
N GLN A 122 -13.61 3.57 14.90
CA GLN A 122 -13.58 5.02 15.13
C GLN A 122 -13.20 5.80 13.88
N VAL A 123 -12.13 5.38 13.18
CA VAL A 123 -11.67 6.02 11.95
C VAL A 123 -12.74 5.93 10.86
N VAL A 124 -13.27 4.73 10.62
CA VAL A 124 -14.23 4.51 9.53
C VAL A 124 -15.52 5.30 9.78
N ARG A 125 -16.07 5.29 10.99
CA ARG A 125 -17.26 6.07 11.33
C ARG A 125 -17.07 7.57 11.15
N ARG A 126 -15.88 8.09 11.49
CA ARG A 126 -15.57 9.51 11.34
C ARG A 126 -15.54 9.95 9.88
N TYR A 127 -14.97 9.11 8.98
CA TYR A 127 -14.67 9.51 7.61
C TYR A 127 -15.50 8.81 6.52
N ARG A 128 -16.46 7.93 6.89
CA ARG A 128 -17.39 7.34 5.91
C ARG A 128 -18.08 8.41 5.09
N GLY A 129 -18.25 8.15 3.79
CA GLY A 129 -18.80 9.11 2.84
C GLY A 129 -17.81 10.19 2.36
N ARG A 130 -16.66 10.33 3.01
CA ARG A 130 -15.56 11.23 2.63
C ARG A 130 -14.37 10.46 2.02
N VAL A 131 -14.28 9.16 2.29
CA VAL A 131 -13.28 8.23 1.77
C VAL A 131 -13.90 7.38 0.68
N GLN A 132 -13.21 7.24 -0.47
CA GLN A 132 -13.69 6.46 -1.61
C GLN A 132 -13.12 5.04 -1.66
N ILE A 133 -11.99 4.79 -0.99
CA ILE A 133 -11.38 3.46 -0.86
C ILE A 133 -10.79 3.34 0.53
N TRP A 134 -11.15 2.28 1.24
CA TRP A 134 -10.49 1.91 2.50
C TRP A 134 -9.33 0.95 2.23
N HIS A 135 -8.11 1.39 2.50
CA HIS A 135 -6.96 0.52 2.58
C HIS A 135 -6.92 -0.07 4.01
N CYS A 136 -7.46 -1.27 4.14
CA CYS A 136 -7.83 -1.85 5.44
C CYS A 136 -6.61 -2.25 6.27
N ALA A 137 -5.66 -2.92 5.63
CA ALA A 137 -4.40 -3.32 6.28
C ALA A 137 -3.29 -3.49 5.25
N ALA A 138 -2.05 -3.42 5.72
CA ALA A 138 -0.86 -3.66 4.93
C ALA A 138 0.11 -4.60 5.63
N ARG A 139 0.87 -5.37 4.84
CA ARG A 139 2.01 -6.17 5.30
C ARG A 139 1.69 -7.28 6.31
N LEU A 140 0.41 -7.68 6.45
CA LEU A 140 0.05 -8.79 7.34
C LEU A 140 0.61 -10.16 6.88
N ASN A 141 1.15 -10.22 5.67
CA ASN A 141 1.85 -11.39 5.14
C ASN A 141 3.31 -11.50 5.61
N LEU A 142 3.83 -10.49 6.30
CA LEU A 142 5.18 -10.49 6.85
C LEU A 142 5.15 -10.75 8.35
N ASP A 143 6.31 -11.11 8.92
CA ASP A 143 6.48 -11.09 10.38
C ASP A 143 6.28 -9.67 10.90
N ASP A 144 5.76 -9.60 12.08
CA ASP A 144 5.50 -8.35 12.79
C ASP A 144 6.27 -8.28 14.11
N ASP A 145 6.23 -7.11 14.75
CA ASP A 145 6.88 -6.89 16.04
C ASP A 145 6.09 -7.46 17.23
N LEU A 146 4.93 -8.08 16.99
CA LEU A 146 4.03 -8.61 18.03
C LEU A 146 4.01 -10.14 18.07
N SER A 147 4.87 -10.79 17.29
CA SER A 147 5.03 -12.25 17.23
C SER A 147 3.71 -13.01 16.95
N LEU A 148 2.82 -12.44 16.15
CA LEU A 148 1.59 -13.10 15.74
C LEU A 148 1.90 -14.25 14.78
N ASP A 149 1.28 -15.40 15.00
CA ASP A 149 1.34 -16.47 14.03
C ASP A 149 0.51 -16.17 12.76
N GLU A 150 0.70 -16.98 11.71
CA GLU A 150 0.03 -16.77 10.42
C GLU A 150 -1.50 -16.84 10.53
N GLN A 151 -2.02 -17.72 11.37
CA GLN A 151 -3.45 -17.86 11.59
C GLN A 151 -4.01 -16.63 12.30
N GLN A 152 -3.32 -16.10 13.29
CA GLN A 152 -3.70 -14.88 14.00
C GLN A 152 -3.71 -13.67 13.06
N ARG A 153 -2.70 -13.52 12.18
CA ARG A 153 -2.65 -12.45 11.17
C ARG A 153 -3.81 -12.56 10.16
N LEU A 154 -4.12 -13.77 9.71
CA LEU A 154 -5.27 -14.00 8.83
C LEU A 154 -6.59 -13.69 9.53
N MET A 155 -6.78 -14.15 10.77
CA MET A 155 -7.97 -13.85 11.57
C MET A 155 -8.12 -12.34 11.83
N LEU A 156 -7.03 -11.64 12.09
CA LEU A 156 -7.03 -10.19 12.26
C LEU A 156 -7.45 -9.48 10.97
N ALA A 157 -6.91 -9.89 9.81
CA ALA A 157 -7.31 -9.35 8.51
C ALA A 157 -8.82 -9.51 8.27
N VAL A 158 -9.35 -10.70 8.51
CA VAL A 158 -10.80 -11.00 8.41
C VAL A 158 -11.62 -10.11 9.34
N ALA A 159 -11.19 -9.96 10.60
CA ALA A 159 -11.90 -9.16 11.58
C ALA A 159 -11.90 -7.66 11.22
N ILE A 160 -10.78 -7.12 10.73
CA ILE A 160 -10.67 -5.75 10.22
C ILE A 160 -11.64 -5.52 9.07
N LEU A 161 -11.61 -6.39 8.05
CA LEU A 161 -12.49 -6.27 6.88
C LEU A 161 -13.98 -6.29 7.28
N ARG A 162 -14.39 -7.17 8.19
CA ARG A 162 -15.76 -7.24 8.71
C ARG A 162 -16.15 -5.98 9.46
N THR A 163 -15.26 -5.45 10.29
CA THR A 163 -15.51 -4.23 11.06
C THR A 163 -15.74 -3.04 10.13
N ILE A 164 -14.89 -2.88 9.13
CA ILE A 164 -15.03 -1.79 8.14
C ILE A 164 -16.33 -1.97 7.34
N HIS A 165 -16.58 -3.18 6.85
CA HIS A 165 -17.79 -3.46 6.05
C HIS A 165 -19.09 -3.19 6.84
N THR A 166 -19.08 -3.42 8.15
CA THR A 166 -20.22 -3.12 9.02
C THR A 166 -20.42 -1.61 9.19
N SER A 167 -19.34 -0.84 9.27
CA SER A 167 -19.38 0.61 9.51
C SER A 167 -19.55 1.43 8.23
N ASP A 168 -19.03 0.91 7.08
CA ASP A 168 -19.18 1.50 5.75
C ASP A 168 -19.38 0.39 4.70
N THR A 169 -20.60 0.22 4.25
CA THR A 169 -21.00 -0.76 3.22
C THR A 169 -20.77 -0.30 1.79
N SER A 170 -20.46 0.99 1.60
CA SER A 170 -20.42 1.63 0.28
C SER A 170 -19.03 1.67 -0.34
N SER A 171 -18.01 1.88 0.48
CA SER A 171 -16.66 2.07 -0.01
C SER A 171 -15.95 0.72 -0.23
N PRO A 172 -15.24 0.52 -1.35
CA PRO A 172 -14.47 -0.70 -1.61
C PRO A 172 -13.33 -0.85 -0.59
N LEU A 173 -13.13 -2.10 -0.16
CA LEU A 173 -12.11 -2.52 0.79
C LEU A 173 -10.92 -3.12 0.05
N VAL A 174 -9.71 -2.67 0.39
CA VAL A 174 -8.44 -3.14 -0.17
C VAL A 174 -7.50 -3.56 0.94
N ILE A 175 -6.80 -4.66 0.74
CA ILE A 175 -5.68 -5.08 1.59
C ILE A 175 -4.41 -5.15 0.75
N SER A 176 -3.25 -4.73 1.27
CA SER A 176 -2.01 -4.78 0.52
C SER A 176 -0.98 -5.75 1.09
N PHE A 177 -0.16 -6.27 0.17
CA PHE A 177 0.87 -7.25 0.41
C PHE A 177 2.22 -6.67 0.00
N ASP A 178 3.16 -6.66 0.91
CA ASP A 178 4.55 -6.31 0.62
C ASP A 178 5.29 -7.55 0.09
N ARG A 179 6.34 -7.32 -0.70
CA ARG A 179 7.12 -8.39 -1.35
C ARG A 179 6.24 -9.41 -2.05
N PRO A 180 5.45 -9.00 -3.06
CA PRO A 180 4.41 -9.84 -3.67
C PRO A 180 4.94 -11.08 -4.40
N TRP A 181 6.27 -11.21 -4.58
CA TRP A 181 6.92 -12.43 -5.10
C TRP A 181 7.21 -13.46 -4.00
N GLY A 182 7.10 -13.08 -2.71
CA GLY A 182 7.35 -13.98 -1.58
C GLY A 182 8.85 -14.20 -1.30
N GLU A 183 9.69 -13.21 -1.55
CA GLU A 183 11.14 -13.29 -1.36
C GLU A 183 11.54 -13.69 0.07
N TYR A 184 10.71 -13.35 1.04
CA TYR A 184 10.94 -13.65 2.45
C TYR A 184 10.77 -15.13 2.82
N LEU A 185 10.11 -15.93 1.97
CA LEU A 185 9.85 -17.35 2.23
C LEU A 185 11.11 -18.21 2.29
N THR A 186 12.21 -17.76 1.67
CA THR A 186 13.48 -18.49 1.67
C THR A 186 14.27 -18.35 2.97
N HIS A 187 13.96 -17.35 3.78
CA HIS A 187 14.76 -16.94 4.95
C HIS A 187 14.02 -17.00 6.27
N LYS A 188 12.70 -17.20 6.21
CA LYS A 188 11.83 -17.18 7.39
C LYS A 188 11.01 -18.46 7.51
N GLN A 189 10.66 -18.82 8.74
CA GLN A 189 9.71 -19.91 9.01
C GLN A 189 8.27 -19.48 8.75
N ILE A 190 8.03 -18.86 7.59
CA ILE A 190 6.71 -18.46 7.12
C ILE A 190 6.36 -19.40 5.97
N ASP A 191 5.31 -20.21 6.12
CA ASP A 191 4.89 -21.16 5.12
C ASP A 191 3.86 -20.56 4.14
N LEU A 192 3.15 -19.51 4.55
CA LEU A 192 2.09 -18.90 3.80
C LEU A 192 2.64 -17.84 2.82
N SER A 193 2.61 -18.15 1.53
CA SER A 193 3.00 -17.16 0.51
C SER A 193 2.01 -15.98 0.46
N PRO A 194 2.45 -14.78 0.01
CA PRO A 194 1.56 -13.62 -0.05
C PRO A 194 0.35 -13.87 -0.96
N LEU A 195 0.52 -14.62 -2.04
CA LEU A 195 -0.57 -14.98 -2.94
C LEU A 195 -1.56 -15.95 -2.29
N HIS A 196 -1.07 -16.89 -1.49
CA HIS A 196 -1.92 -17.83 -0.76
C HIS A 196 -2.71 -17.14 0.35
N PHE A 197 -2.07 -16.23 1.09
CA PHE A 197 -2.75 -15.39 2.08
C PHE A 197 -3.90 -14.59 1.43
N ALA A 198 -3.63 -14.00 0.25
CA ALA A 198 -4.66 -13.28 -0.49
C ALA A 198 -5.81 -14.17 -0.96
N ASP A 199 -5.52 -15.40 -1.43
CA ASP A 199 -6.52 -16.38 -1.88
C ASP A 199 -7.46 -16.78 -0.72
N GLU A 200 -6.92 -17.02 0.47
CA GLU A 200 -7.72 -17.29 1.68
C GLU A 200 -8.68 -16.14 2.01
N LEU A 201 -8.22 -14.88 1.91
CA LEU A 201 -9.08 -13.71 2.14
C LEU A 201 -10.16 -13.55 1.06
N VAL A 202 -9.83 -13.84 -0.20
CA VAL A 202 -10.80 -13.79 -1.31
C VAL A 202 -11.89 -14.85 -1.11
N ARG A 203 -11.51 -16.08 -0.75
CA ARG A 203 -12.44 -17.19 -0.50
C ARG A 203 -13.33 -16.97 0.73
N ALA A 204 -12.89 -16.17 1.68
CA ALA A 204 -13.69 -15.84 2.86
C ALA A 204 -14.91 -14.97 2.56
N GLU A 205 -15.03 -14.40 1.34
CA GLU A 205 -16.18 -13.60 0.86
C GLU A 205 -16.61 -12.45 1.79
N ILE A 206 -15.64 -11.83 2.47
CA ILE A 206 -15.86 -10.82 3.53
C ILE A 206 -15.91 -9.37 2.99
N GLY A 207 -16.26 -9.20 1.74
CA GLY A 207 -16.42 -7.86 1.15
C GLY A 207 -15.14 -7.23 0.60
N LEU A 208 -14.03 -7.97 0.52
CA LEU A 208 -12.80 -7.52 -0.14
C LEU A 208 -13.08 -7.21 -1.62
N LYS A 209 -12.65 -6.03 -2.09
CA LYS A 209 -12.91 -5.50 -3.44
C LYS A 209 -11.66 -5.19 -4.25
N GLY A 210 -10.49 -5.36 -3.67
CA GLY A 210 -9.23 -5.16 -4.36
C GLY A 210 -8.04 -5.64 -3.54
N LEU A 211 -6.93 -5.92 -4.22
CA LEU A 211 -5.66 -6.33 -3.65
C LEU A 211 -4.60 -5.29 -3.97
N GLY A 212 -3.86 -4.86 -2.96
CA GLY A 212 -2.72 -3.96 -3.10
C GLY A 212 -1.42 -4.75 -3.22
N LEU A 213 -0.55 -4.36 -4.14
CA LEU A 213 0.81 -4.90 -4.26
C LEU A 213 1.80 -3.79 -3.96
N GLU A 214 2.58 -3.95 -2.89
CA GLU A 214 3.65 -3.01 -2.54
C GLU A 214 4.95 -3.42 -3.25
N ILE A 215 5.39 -2.58 -4.17
CA ILE A 215 6.61 -2.75 -4.94
C ILE A 215 7.59 -1.66 -4.50
N ASN A 216 8.47 -2.01 -3.56
CA ASN A 216 9.46 -1.10 -2.99
C ASN A 216 10.81 -1.37 -3.64
N LEU A 217 11.02 -0.89 -4.88
CA LEU A 217 12.20 -1.19 -5.68
C LEU A 217 13.46 -0.58 -5.06
N GLY A 218 14.51 -1.37 -5.02
CA GLY A 218 15.86 -0.91 -4.70
C GLY A 218 16.13 -0.58 -3.25
N PHE A 219 15.21 -0.85 -2.34
CA PHE A 219 15.48 -0.80 -0.91
C PHE A 219 16.20 -2.08 -0.47
N SER A 220 17.19 -1.96 0.40
CA SER A 220 17.92 -3.07 0.97
C SER A 220 18.30 -2.72 2.43
N PRO A 221 18.11 -3.65 3.36
CA PRO A 221 17.38 -4.91 3.23
C PRO A 221 15.85 -4.67 3.17
N GLY A 222 15.11 -5.65 2.68
CA GLY A 222 13.66 -5.71 2.87
C GLY A 222 12.80 -5.16 1.73
N GLY A 223 13.38 -4.58 0.67
CA GLY A 223 12.63 -4.16 -0.51
C GLY A 223 12.41 -5.26 -1.54
N THR A 224 11.81 -4.88 -2.66
CA THR A 224 11.64 -5.73 -3.83
C THR A 224 12.89 -5.64 -4.71
N PRO A 225 13.57 -6.74 -5.04
CA PRO A 225 14.67 -6.73 -6.01
C PRO A 225 14.24 -6.23 -7.37
N PHE A 226 15.17 -5.61 -8.12
CA PHE A 226 14.89 -5.22 -9.49
C PHE A 226 14.57 -6.44 -10.36
N ARG A 227 13.45 -6.33 -11.09
CA ARG A 227 12.97 -7.35 -12.00
C ARG A 227 12.74 -6.74 -13.38
N ASP A 228 12.87 -7.55 -14.41
CA ASP A 228 12.53 -7.09 -15.74
C ASP A 228 11.01 -6.92 -15.92
N LEU A 229 10.62 -6.21 -16.95
CA LEU A 229 9.20 -5.94 -17.22
C LEU A 229 8.39 -7.21 -17.51
N LEU A 230 9.01 -8.26 -18.01
CA LEU A 230 8.33 -9.52 -18.29
C LEU A 230 7.97 -10.23 -16.98
N GLU A 231 8.89 -10.24 -16.00
CA GLU A 231 8.63 -10.82 -14.69
C GLU A 231 7.58 -10.03 -13.92
N ILE A 232 7.66 -8.69 -13.97
CA ILE A 232 6.61 -7.81 -13.38
C ILE A 232 5.25 -8.10 -14.03
N ASN A 233 5.22 -8.21 -15.37
CA ASN A 233 4.01 -8.54 -16.10
C ASN A 233 3.41 -9.89 -15.68
N ARG A 234 4.24 -10.93 -15.56
CA ARG A 234 3.80 -12.26 -15.13
C ARG A 234 3.26 -12.24 -13.70
N GLN A 235 3.91 -11.51 -12.82
CA GLN A 235 3.46 -11.41 -11.44
C GLN A 235 2.10 -10.72 -11.33
N ILE A 236 1.90 -9.63 -12.06
CA ILE A 236 0.59 -8.97 -12.13
C ILE A 236 -0.48 -9.94 -12.63
N ASP A 237 -0.17 -10.77 -13.65
CA ASP A 237 -1.13 -11.75 -14.18
C ASP A 237 -1.45 -12.86 -13.16
N ARG A 238 -0.47 -13.32 -12.37
CA ARG A 238 -0.70 -14.27 -11.28
C ARG A 238 -1.66 -13.73 -10.24
N TRP A 239 -1.45 -12.47 -9.80
CA TRP A 239 -2.33 -11.83 -8.84
C TRP A 239 -3.72 -11.52 -9.41
N ALA A 240 -3.79 -11.13 -10.69
CA ALA A 240 -5.06 -10.89 -11.38
C ALA A 240 -5.92 -12.16 -11.50
N ALA A 241 -5.30 -13.35 -11.46
CA ALA A 241 -6.02 -14.63 -11.47
C ALA A 241 -6.90 -14.85 -10.24
N LEU A 242 -6.67 -14.11 -9.14
CA LEU A 242 -7.56 -14.10 -7.96
C LEU A 242 -8.91 -13.39 -8.24
N GLY A 243 -9.08 -12.76 -9.40
CA GLY A 243 -10.35 -12.19 -9.85
C GLY A 243 -10.70 -10.82 -9.25
N LEU A 244 -9.81 -10.22 -8.47
CA LEU A 244 -10.01 -8.88 -7.90
C LEU A 244 -9.14 -7.81 -8.59
N PRO A 245 -9.62 -6.56 -8.63
CA PRO A 245 -8.84 -5.40 -9.05
C PRO A 245 -7.54 -5.26 -8.26
N LEU A 246 -6.46 -4.85 -8.95
CA LEU A 246 -5.16 -4.62 -8.33
C LEU A 246 -4.87 -3.12 -8.18
N LEU A 247 -4.30 -2.76 -7.02
CA LEU A 247 -3.71 -1.46 -6.75
C LEU A 247 -2.20 -1.66 -6.58
N ILE A 248 -1.40 -0.94 -7.37
CA ILE A 248 0.07 -1.00 -7.27
C ILE A 248 0.54 0.19 -6.45
N SER A 249 1.15 -0.08 -5.31
CA SER A 249 1.88 0.92 -4.51
C SER A 249 3.35 0.85 -4.87
N LEU A 250 3.90 1.94 -5.41
CA LEU A 250 5.24 1.98 -5.96
C LEU A 250 6.13 2.94 -5.17
N THR A 251 7.30 2.47 -4.76
CA THR A 251 8.38 3.27 -4.18
C THR A 251 9.67 3.01 -4.95
N ILE A 252 10.33 4.06 -5.41
CA ILE A 252 11.63 3.99 -6.10
C ILE A 252 12.51 5.11 -5.52
N PRO A 253 13.67 4.82 -4.92
CA PRO A 253 14.52 5.86 -4.37
C PRO A 253 15.11 6.75 -5.47
N GLY A 254 15.18 8.05 -5.21
CA GLY A 254 15.72 9.06 -6.13
C GLY A 254 17.19 9.39 -5.89
N ASN A 255 17.75 9.01 -4.73
CA ASN A 255 19.14 9.23 -4.37
C ASN A 255 19.69 8.08 -3.51
N THR A 256 21.00 8.09 -3.23
CA THR A 256 21.66 7.07 -2.40
C THR A 256 21.24 7.14 -0.93
N ASP A 257 20.89 8.33 -0.43
CA ASP A 257 20.55 8.55 0.97
C ASP A 257 19.15 8.03 1.28
N SER A 258 18.25 8.06 0.29
CA SER A 258 16.90 7.45 0.38
C SER A 258 16.87 5.94 0.12
N ALA A 259 18.01 5.32 -0.24
CA ALA A 259 18.13 3.86 -0.41
C ALA A 259 18.34 3.10 0.91
N GLY A 260 18.23 3.78 2.04
CA GLY A 260 18.17 3.15 3.37
C GLY A 260 16.99 2.19 3.48
N SER A 261 17.04 1.32 4.45
CA SER A 261 16.00 0.31 4.70
C SER A 261 14.62 0.94 4.71
N PRO A 262 13.63 0.38 3.98
CA PRO A 262 12.26 0.82 4.16
C PRO A 262 11.89 0.68 5.64
N PRO A 263 11.12 1.62 6.18
CA PRO A 263 10.67 1.56 7.56
C PRO A 263 10.08 0.19 7.89
N GLY A 264 10.56 -0.47 8.95
CA GLY A 264 10.06 -1.76 9.41
C GLY A 264 10.72 -3.00 8.79
N SER A 265 11.83 -2.87 8.03
CA SER A 265 12.56 -4.04 7.56
C SER A 265 13.63 -4.49 8.56
N ALA A 266 13.49 -5.68 9.11
CA ALA A 266 14.59 -6.36 9.82
C ALA A 266 15.73 -6.64 8.83
N SER A 267 16.99 -6.48 9.28
CA SER A 267 18.19 -6.74 8.49
C SER A 267 18.24 -8.19 8.02
N ASP A 268 18.09 -8.40 6.73
CA ASP A 268 18.29 -9.71 6.09
C ASP A 268 19.75 -9.82 5.62
N PRO A 269 20.58 -10.73 6.19
CA PRO A 269 22.02 -10.79 5.94
C PRO A 269 22.39 -11.32 4.54
N ASP A 270 21.48 -11.90 3.76
CA ASP A 270 21.79 -12.62 2.52
C ASP A 270 21.50 -11.87 1.22
N GLN A 271 21.20 -10.57 1.26
CA GLN A 271 21.00 -9.84 0.02
C GLN A 271 22.33 -9.52 -0.66
N HIS A 272 22.61 -10.22 -1.74
CA HIS A 272 23.62 -9.81 -2.71
C HIS A 272 23.30 -8.38 -3.17
N ALA A 273 24.04 -7.41 -2.62
CA ALA A 273 23.93 -6.01 -2.99
C ALA A 273 24.17 -5.89 -4.50
N ILE A 274 23.10 -5.74 -5.26
CA ILE A 274 23.23 -5.29 -6.64
C ILE A 274 23.75 -3.86 -6.53
N HIS A 275 24.96 -3.63 -7.02
CA HIS A 275 25.60 -2.31 -7.09
C HIS A 275 24.86 -1.44 -8.11
N TRP A 276 23.64 -0.99 -7.76
CA TRP A 276 22.96 0.04 -8.49
C TRP A 276 22.97 1.33 -7.65
N GLN A 277 23.13 2.45 -8.31
CA GLN A 277 23.09 3.74 -7.65
C GLN A 277 21.74 4.39 -7.93
N PRO A 278 20.90 4.60 -6.90
CA PRO A 278 19.68 5.35 -7.07
C PRO A 278 20.00 6.75 -7.56
N SER A 279 19.24 7.19 -8.56
CA SER A 279 19.34 8.55 -9.09
C SER A 279 17.98 8.97 -9.62
N LEU A 280 17.75 10.28 -9.70
CA LEU A 280 16.53 10.83 -10.31
C LEU A 280 16.33 10.34 -11.74
N GLU A 281 17.42 10.18 -12.50
CA GLU A 281 17.36 9.67 -13.86
C GLU A 281 16.95 8.20 -13.89
N PHE A 282 17.49 7.38 -13.00
CA PHE A 282 17.09 5.98 -12.86
C PHE A 282 15.61 5.87 -12.45
N GLN A 283 15.17 6.66 -11.46
CA GLN A 283 13.76 6.73 -11.06
C GLN A 283 12.86 7.10 -12.24
N ARG A 284 13.22 8.14 -12.99
CA ARG A 284 12.48 8.59 -14.18
C ARG A 284 12.38 7.51 -15.26
N GLN A 285 13.49 6.85 -15.57
CA GLN A 285 13.54 5.76 -16.59
C GLN A 285 12.69 4.56 -16.14
N THR A 286 12.76 4.17 -14.87
CA THR A 286 11.96 3.08 -14.33
C THR A 286 10.48 3.39 -14.42
N ILE A 287 10.05 4.59 -14.05
CA ILE A 287 8.67 5.04 -14.19
C ILE A 287 8.22 4.98 -15.66
N GLN A 288 9.02 5.52 -16.56
CA GLN A 288 8.70 5.53 -18.02
C GLN A 288 8.54 4.12 -18.59
N GLN A 289 9.22 3.13 -18.04
CA GLN A 289 9.09 1.74 -18.46
C GLN A 289 7.89 1.02 -17.83
N MET A 290 7.64 1.25 -16.55
CA MET A 290 6.63 0.50 -15.78
C MET A 290 5.22 1.04 -15.95
N PHE A 291 5.04 2.36 -16.01
CA PHE A 291 3.71 2.96 -16.08
C PHE A 291 2.91 2.55 -17.32
N PRO A 292 3.48 2.51 -18.56
CA PRO A 292 2.75 2.00 -19.71
C PRO A 292 2.24 0.56 -19.51
N LEU A 293 3.03 -0.29 -18.84
CA LEU A 293 2.63 -1.66 -18.52
C LEU A 293 1.45 -1.67 -17.54
N PHE A 294 1.52 -0.89 -16.45
CA PHE A 294 0.44 -0.82 -15.47
C PHE A 294 -0.85 -0.28 -16.07
N LEU A 295 -0.75 0.78 -16.86
CA LEU A 295 -1.91 1.40 -17.51
C LEU A 295 -2.47 0.55 -18.65
N ALA A 296 -1.68 -0.33 -19.25
CA ALA A 296 -2.14 -1.26 -20.28
C ALA A 296 -3.03 -2.37 -19.73
N LYS A 297 -2.83 -2.77 -18.46
CA LYS A 297 -3.56 -3.89 -17.85
C LYS A 297 -4.93 -3.48 -17.30
N THR A 298 -5.96 -4.19 -17.73
CA THR A 298 -7.33 -3.96 -17.24
C THR A 298 -7.53 -4.39 -15.79
N SER A 299 -6.71 -5.30 -15.29
CA SER A 299 -6.72 -5.74 -13.90
C SER A 299 -6.19 -4.69 -12.93
N ILE A 300 -5.37 -3.72 -13.40
CA ILE A 300 -4.85 -2.65 -12.55
C ILE A 300 -5.84 -1.50 -12.55
N HIS A 301 -6.46 -1.27 -11.39
CA HIS A 301 -7.42 -0.19 -11.16
C HIS A 301 -6.80 1.04 -10.50
N GLY A 302 -5.60 0.92 -9.93
CA GLY A 302 -4.92 2.05 -9.32
C GLY A 302 -3.41 1.89 -9.27
N VAL A 303 -2.73 3.03 -9.30
CA VAL A 303 -1.30 3.16 -9.03
C VAL A 303 -1.13 4.26 -7.99
N ILE A 304 -0.45 3.95 -6.90
CA ILE A 304 -0.15 4.84 -5.80
C ILE A 304 1.35 5.09 -5.77
N TRP A 305 1.75 6.35 -5.91
CA TRP A 305 3.12 6.79 -5.70
C TRP A 305 3.32 7.09 -4.22
N LYS A 306 4.16 6.30 -3.54
CA LYS A 306 4.26 6.37 -2.07
C LYS A 306 5.07 7.55 -1.55
N GLN A 307 6.10 8.00 -2.26
CA GLN A 307 7.01 9.02 -1.75
C GLN A 307 7.14 10.16 -2.75
N LEU A 308 6.54 11.29 -2.44
CA LEU A 308 6.52 12.50 -3.29
C LEU A 308 7.58 13.53 -2.93
N VAL A 309 8.00 13.52 -1.68
CA VAL A 309 8.98 14.46 -1.14
C VAL A 309 9.92 13.67 -0.24
N ASP A 310 11.21 13.94 -0.32
CA ASP A 310 12.17 13.37 0.61
C ASP A 310 11.79 13.84 2.01
N GLN A 311 11.59 12.91 2.93
CA GLN A 311 11.36 13.26 4.33
C GLN A 311 12.72 13.64 4.93
N PRO A 312 12.83 14.71 5.69
CA PRO A 312 14.01 14.95 6.49
C PRO A 312 14.17 13.80 7.49
N ASP A 313 15.40 13.34 7.63
CA ASP A 313 15.81 12.30 8.58
C ASP A 313 15.40 12.63 10.02
#